data_680464d401681955f86f6e97a16275f2
#
_entry.id   680464d401681955f86f6e97a16275f2
#
_cell.length_a   1.000
_cell.length_b   1.000
_cell.length_c   1.000
_cell.angle_alpha   90.00
_cell.angle_beta   90.00
_cell.angle_gamma   90.00
#
_symmetry.space_group_name_H-M   'P 1'
#
loop_
_entity.id
_entity.type
_entity.pdbx_description
1 polymer ?
#
loop_
_entity_poly.entity_id
_entity_poly.type
_entity_poly.pdbx_seq_one_letter_code
_entity_poly.pdbx_strand_id
1 'polypeptide(L)'
;FAMLLTSVLLIGSGTGCSTDSENTAVPDADVGVDSGESEVLTVAFSQCGNQNNWKVVQTNDMKEKIEARGYQYIYTDAQDDTAKQMSDIEDIISQKPDYLIVSPRESEGLTPVLKSAMDAGIPVILVDRGINGEAGVDYTTLNSADLIWEGQTCAQYMKEQFGDERCNVVELTGTPGATSTIDRNKGFTEEIANYDNIKIIASQVGNFNRAESQKAMENLIQAYGDEIDAVFAHNDDNAIGALQAIKAAGLKPGEDIKIYSMDGQKDALQAIIDGDMELSVLCQPRFGDSVLAIIDQLEAGEEVPAFVKNEGKLYTIENAEECLDEAY
;
A
#
# COMPACT_ATOMS: atom_id res chain seq x y z
N PHE A 1 -56.67 26.85 15.74
CA PHE A 1 -57.88 26.07 15.68
C PHE A 1 -57.64 24.75 16.41
N ALA A 2 -58.32 24.58 17.53
CA ALA A 2 -58.29 23.44 18.43
C ALA A 2 -59.48 22.52 18.14
N MET A 3 -59.35 21.24 18.46
CA MET A 3 -60.39 20.29 18.92
C MET A 3 -59.68 18.95 19.14
N LEU A 4 -59.51 18.42 20.29
CA LEU A 4 -60.28 17.96 21.47
C LEU A 4 -61.22 16.78 21.19
N LEU A 5 -61.06 15.77 22.08
CA LEU A 5 -61.99 14.71 22.52
C LEU A 5 -62.07 13.42 21.67
N THR A 6 -62.14 12.21 22.21
CA THR A 6 -62.64 11.70 23.52
C THR A 6 -62.26 10.22 23.71
N SER A 7 -62.12 9.85 24.96
CA SER A 7 -61.97 8.51 25.54
C SER A 7 -63.19 7.62 25.35
N VAL A 8 -63.02 6.28 25.29
CA VAL A 8 -64.04 5.31 25.77
C VAL A 8 -63.35 4.17 26.51
N LEU A 9 -63.68 4.06 27.76
CA LEU A 9 -63.39 2.98 28.71
C LEU A 9 -64.52 1.92 28.59
N LEU A 10 -64.23 0.66 28.55
CA LEU A 10 -65.20 -0.42 28.80
C LEU A 10 -64.59 -1.48 29.72
N ILE A 11 -65.18 -1.53 30.88
CA ILE A 11 -65.01 -2.49 31.94
C ILE A 11 -65.92 -3.69 31.66
N GLY A 12 -65.39 -4.91 31.77
CA GLY A 12 -66.19 -6.14 31.71
C GLY A 12 -65.67 -7.12 32.76
N SER A 13 -66.37 -7.23 33.85
CA SER A 13 -66.17 -8.21 34.95
C SER A 13 -66.81 -9.55 34.57
N GLY A 14 -66.18 -10.65 34.89
CA GLY A 14 -66.75 -11.99 34.80
C GLY A 14 -66.02 -12.95 35.79
N THR A 15 -66.69 -13.26 36.87
CA THR A 15 -66.36 -14.23 37.91
C THR A 15 -66.66 -15.67 37.49
N GLY A 16 -65.83 -16.66 37.93
CA GLY A 16 -66.15 -18.09 37.81
C GLY A 16 -65.09 -19.04 38.30
N CYS A 17 -65.23 -19.48 39.53
CA CYS A 17 -64.84 -20.67 40.31
C CYS A 17 -63.86 -21.74 39.74
N SER A 18 -62.86 -21.94 40.54
CA SER A 18 -62.16 -23.14 41.09
C SER A 18 -62.38 -24.53 40.52
N THR A 19 -61.25 -25.21 40.19
CA THR A 19 -60.96 -26.60 40.66
C THR A 19 -59.45 -26.80 40.72
N ASP A 20 -59.02 -27.37 41.90
CA ASP A 20 -57.66 -27.76 42.20
C ASP A 20 -57.15 -28.89 41.28
N SER A 21 -55.91 -28.77 40.80
CA SER A 21 -55.09 -29.93 40.45
C SER A 21 -53.63 -29.52 40.66
N GLU A 22 -52.98 -30.14 41.64
CA GLU A 22 -51.56 -30.10 41.88
C GLU A 22 -50.81 -30.54 40.60
N ASN A 23 -49.95 -29.71 40.10
CA ASN A 23 -48.91 -30.14 39.18
C ASN A 23 -47.58 -29.43 39.51
N THR A 24 -46.61 -30.25 39.83
CA THR A 24 -45.24 -29.93 40.22
C THR A 24 -44.61 -29.05 39.15
N ALA A 25 -44.24 -27.81 39.50
CA ALA A 25 -43.46 -26.90 38.68
C ALA A 25 -41.98 -27.41 38.59
N VAL A 26 -41.56 -27.73 37.39
CA VAL A 26 -40.16 -27.79 36.97
C VAL A 26 -39.72 -26.35 36.70
N PRO A 27 -38.64 -25.84 37.25
CA PRO A 27 -38.17 -24.52 36.90
C PRO A 27 -37.66 -24.52 35.45
N ASP A 28 -38.32 -23.77 34.58
CA ASP A 28 -37.81 -23.37 33.28
C ASP A 28 -36.51 -22.60 33.52
N ALA A 29 -35.40 -23.23 33.16
CA ALA A 29 -34.14 -22.54 32.99
C ALA A 29 -34.31 -21.68 31.75
N ASP A 30 -34.51 -20.40 31.95
CA ASP A 30 -34.38 -19.37 30.94
C ASP A 30 -32.91 -19.38 30.48
N VAL A 31 -32.63 -20.18 29.46
CA VAL A 31 -31.36 -20.12 28.74
C VAL A 31 -31.47 -18.84 27.88
N GLY A 32 -31.06 -17.72 28.48
CA GLY A 32 -30.76 -16.52 27.74
C GLY A 32 -29.74 -16.86 26.67
N VAL A 33 -30.20 -17.04 25.46
CA VAL A 33 -29.34 -17.00 24.27
C VAL A 33 -28.88 -15.55 24.23
N ASP A 34 -27.70 -15.29 24.80
CA ASP A 34 -26.94 -14.13 24.55
C ASP A 34 -26.57 -14.19 23.04
N SER A 35 -27.45 -13.63 22.21
CA SER A 35 -27.11 -13.29 20.84
C SER A 35 -26.17 -12.08 20.92
N GLY A 36 -24.91 -12.32 21.27
CA GLY A 36 -23.86 -11.36 21.09
C GLY A 36 -23.85 -11.01 19.60
N GLU A 37 -24.52 -9.91 19.22
CA GLU A 37 -24.21 -9.24 17.97
C GLU A 37 -22.72 -8.93 18.06
N SER A 38 -21.88 -9.63 17.28
CA SER A 38 -20.48 -9.30 17.15
C SER A 38 -20.45 -7.85 16.64
N GLU A 39 -19.91 -6.96 17.46
CA GLU A 39 -19.77 -5.56 17.11
C GLU A 39 -19.00 -5.48 15.79
N VAL A 40 -19.56 -4.80 14.79
CA VAL A 40 -18.95 -4.70 13.45
C VAL A 40 -17.73 -3.83 13.56
N LEU A 41 -16.54 -4.38 13.26
CA LEU A 41 -15.29 -3.63 13.31
C LEU A 41 -15.29 -2.47 12.34
N THR A 42 -14.70 -1.36 12.76
CA THR A 42 -14.46 -0.16 11.96
C THR A 42 -12.96 -0.07 11.63
N VAL A 43 -12.63 -0.13 10.35
CA VAL A 43 -11.26 -0.07 9.84
C VAL A 43 -11.07 1.21 9.03
N ALA A 44 -10.12 2.04 9.45
CA ALA A 44 -9.78 3.27 8.76
C ALA A 44 -8.53 3.09 7.89
N PHE A 45 -8.52 3.70 6.71
CA PHE A 45 -7.35 3.76 5.83
C PHE A 45 -7.00 5.21 5.46
N SER A 46 -5.82 5.66 5.88
CA SER A 46 -5.23 6.93 5.47
C SER A 46 -4.23 6.71 4.35
N GLN A 47 -4.61 7.07 3.12
CA GLN A 47 -3.78 7.00 1.93
C GLN A 47 -3.01 8.30 1.73
N CYS A 48 -1.71 8.22 1.39
CA CYS A 48 -0.91 9.42 1.09
C CYS A 48 -1.36 10.16 -0.18
N GLY A 49 -1.94 9.45 -1.14
CA GLY A 49 -2.46 10.00 -2.40
C GLY A 49 -2.77 8.91 -3.42
N ASN A 50 -3.41 9.29 -4.53
CA ASN A 50 -3.80 8.40 -5.63
C ASN A 50 -3.25 8.88 -6.98
N GLN A 51 -2.00 9.36 -7.02
CA GLN A 51 -1.41 10.00 -8.20
C GLN A 51 -1.04 9.04 -9.33
N ASN A 52 -0.93 7.75 -9.04
CA ASN A 52 -0.57 6.72 -10.01
C ASN A 52 -1.45 5.47 -9.89
N ASN A 53 -1.38 4.59 -10.89
CA ASN A 53 -2.19 3.38 -10.95
C ASN A 53 -1.94 2.44 -9.77
N TRP A 54 -0.69 2.31 -9.32
CA TRP A 54 -0.33 1.48 -8.18
C TRP A 54 -1.13 1.86 -6.91
N LYS A 55 -1.18 3.16 -6.59
CA LYS A 55 -1.93 3.69 -5.44
C LYS A 55 -3.46 3.51 -5.60
N VAL A 56 -3.96 3.67 -6.81
CA VAL A 56 -5.39 3.44 -7.11
C VAL A 56 -5.76 1.97 -6.88
N VAL A 57 -4.93 1.03 -7.33
CA VAL A 57 -5.14 -0.41 -7.09
C VAL A 57 -5.08 -0.73 -5.61
N GLN A 58 -4.10 -0.18 -4.87
CA GLN A 58 -3.98 -0.35 -3.41
C GLN A 58 -5.24 0.12 -2.68
N THR A 59 -5.73 1.30 -3.03
CA THR A 59 -6.94 1.90 -2.41
C THR A 59 -8.18 1.06 -2.68
N ASN A 60 -8.37 0.62 -3.93
CA ASN A 60 -9.52 -0.17 -4.32
C ASN A 60 -9.52 -1.57 -3.69
N ASP A 61 -8.38 -2.25 -3.69
CA ASP A 61 -8.22 -3.56 -3.06
C ASP A 61 -8.49 -3.49 -1.55
N MET A 62 -7.93 -2.50 -0.87
CA MET A 62 -8.15 -2.29 0.56
C MET A 62 -9.64 -2.10 0.87
N LYS A 63 -10.32 -1.24 0.13
CA LYS A 63 -11.74 -1.00 0.28
C LYS A 63 -12.56 -2.27 0.05
N GLU A 64 -12.34 -2.92 -1.09
CA GLU A 64 -13.08 -4.13 -1.49
C GLU A 64 -12.97 -5.23 -0.42
N LYS A 65 -11.75 -5.50 0.07
CA LYS A 65 -11.50 -6.57 1.04
C LYS A 65 -12.09 -6.27 2.40
N ILE A 66 -11.95 -5.04 2.90
CA ILE A 66 -12.52 -4.61 4.19
C ILE A 66 -14.05 -4.67 4.15
N GLU A 67 -14.68 -4.11 3.10
CA GLU A 67 -16.15 -4.13 2.95
C GLU A 67 -16.69 -5.56 2.74
N ALA A 68 -15.98 -6.40 1.98
CA ALA A 68 -16.36 -7.79 1.75
C ALA A 68 -16.30 -8.63 3.05
N ARG A 69 -15.43 -8.26 4.01
CA ARG A 69 -15.37 -8.87 5.34
C ARG A 69 -16.56 -8.46 6.23
N GLY A 70 -17.34 -7.45 5.82
CA GLY A 70 -18.46 -6.91 6.58
C GLY A 70 -18.05 -5.81 7.57
N TYR A 71 -16.84 -5.28 7.49
CA TYR A 71 -16.35 -4.19 8.33
C TYR A 71 -16.80 -2.83 7.82
N GLN A 72 -16.92 -1.85 8.71
CA GLN A 72 -17.11 -0.45 8.32
C GLN A 72 -15.76 0.10 7.80
N TYR A 73 -15.80 0.85 6.71
CA TYR A 73 -14.60 1.41 6.09
C TYR A 73 -14.61 2.94 6.15
N ILE A 74 -13.57 3.52 6.75
CA ILE A 74 -13.29 4.95 6.74
C ILE A 74 -12.09 5.18 5.84
N TYR A 75 -12.17 6.16 4.93
CA TYR A 75 -11.10 6.44 3.99
C TYR A 75 -10.78 7.92 3.91
N THR A 76 -9.49 8.25 3.90
CA THR A 76 -8.97 9.59 3.62
C THR A 76 -7.87 9.53 2.57
N ASP A 77 -7.82 10.57 1.73
CA ASP A 77 -6.77 10.78 0.71
C ASP A 77 -6.06 12.10 1.03
N ALA A 78 -4.79 12.00 1.38
CA ALA A 78 -3.98 13.15 1.74
C ALA A 78 -3.55 14.00 0.52
N GLN A 79 -3.83 13.55 -0.71
CA GLN A 79 -3.53 14.29 -1.94
C GLN A 79 -2.04 14.67 -2.07
N ASP A 80 -1.16 13.79 -1.60
CA ASP A 80 0.29 13.97 -1.57
C ASP A 80 0.78 15.15 -0.69
N ASP A 81 0.05 15.44 0.40
CA ASP A 81 0.39 16.45 1.38
C ASP A 81 0.51 15.84 2.78
N THR A 82 1.71 15.91 3.38
CA THR A 82 1.98 15.33 4.71
C THR A 82 1.21 16.02 5.82
N ALA A 83 1.03 17.35 5.75
CA ALA A 83 0.27 18.09 6.75
C ALA A 83 -1.21 17.74 6.70
N LYS A 84 -1.75 17.56 5.49
CA LYS A 84 -3.10 17.04 5.31
C LYS A 84 -3.23 15.61 5.85
N GLN A 85 -2.26 14.73 5.58
CA GLN A 85 -2.28 13.37 6.10
C GLN A 85 -2.31 13.34 7.64
N MET A 86 -1.52 14.20 8.30
CA MET A 86 -1.57 14.37 9.76
C MET A 86 -2.96 14.77 10.23
N SER A 87 -3.56 15.80 9.64
CA SER A 87 -4.90 16.27 10.02
C SER A 87 -5.97 15.21 9.77
N ASP A 88 -5.91 14.49 8.63
CA ASP A 88 -6.82 13.40 8.33
C ASP A 88 -6.73 12.27 9.36
N ILE A 89 -5.52 11.95 9.83
CA ILE A 89 -5.30 10.93 10.87
C ILE A 89 -5.84 11.40 12.23
N GLU A 90 -5.65 12.69 12.62
CA GLU A 90 -6.25 13.26 13.83
C GLU A 90 -7.79 13.15 13.82
N ASP A 91 -8.40 13.42 12.67
CA ASP A 91 -9.85 13.29 12.47
C ASP A 91 -10.30 11.82 12.56
N ILE A 92 -9.51 10.88 12.03
CA ILE A 92 -9.76 9.44 12.15
C ILE A 92 -9.68 9.00 13.63
N ILE A 93 -8.64 9.41 14.37
CA ILE A 93 -8.49 9.07 15.79
C ILE A 93 -9.72 9.52 16.60
N SER A 94 -10.28 10.71 16.29
CA SER A 94 -11.46 11.23 16.94
C SER A 94 -12.71 10.35 16.75
N GLN A 95 -12.78 9.58 15.67
CA GLN A 95 -13.85 8.64 15.34
C GLN A 95 -13.69 7.27 16.00
N LYS A 96 -12.51 7.01 16.61
CA LYS A 96 -12.17 5.78 17.36
C LYS A 96 -12.43 4.51 16.56
N PRO A 97 -11.79 4.34 15.39
CA PRO A 97 -11.85 3.07 14.69
C PRO A 97 -11.16 1.97 15.49
N ASP A 98 -11.48 0.72 15.21
CA ASP A 98 -10.84 -0.44 15.83
C ASP A 98 -9.41 -0.63 15.28
N TYR A 99 -9.19 -0.27 14.01
CA TYR A 99 -7.88 -0.35 13.33
C TYR A 99 -7.64 0.86 12.45
N LEU A 100 -6.39 1.33 12.44
CA LEU A 100 -5.92 2.38 11.53
C LEU A 100 -4.84 1.82 10.61
N ILE A 101 -5.12 1.79 9.30
CA ILE A 101 -4.16 1.46 8.25
C ILE A 101 -3.61 2.76 7.69
N VAL A 102 -2.30 2.85 7.49
CA VAL A 102 -1.66 4.05 6.94
C VAL A 102 -0.66 3.69 5.86
N SER A 103 -0.78 4.32 4.69
CA SER A 103 0.27 4.37 3.67
C SER A 103 0.96 5.72 3.78
N PRO A 104 2.10 5.84 4.47
CA PRO A 104 2.72 7.14 4.74
C PRO A 104 3.23 7.82 3.46
N ARG A 105 3.13 9.14 3.38
CA ARG A 105 3.73 9.89 2.27
C ARG A 105 5.25 9.84 2.33
N GLU A 106 5.79 10.07 3.52
CA GLU A 106 7.23 10.10 3.81
C GLU A 106 7.53 9.53 5.19
N SER A 107 8.80 9.26 5.46
CA SER A 107 9.24 8.61 6.69
C SER A 107 9.17 9.52 7.91
N GLU A 108 9.19 10.82 7.72
CA GLU A 108 9.18 11.81 8.79
C GLU A 108 7.83 12.55 8.90
N GLY A 109 7.57 13.13 10.04
CA GLY A 109 6.39 13.98 10.29
C GLY A 109 5.19 13.24 10.86
N LEU A 110 4.91 12.00 10.48
CA LEU A 110 3.72 11.27 10.94
C LEU A 110 3.88 10.56 12.29
N THR A 111 5.09 10.30 12.74
CA THR A 111 5.35 9.56 13.99
C THR A 111 4.56 10.07 15.20
N PRO A 112 4.46 11.40 15.47
CA PRO A 112 3.71 11.87 16.64
C PRO A 112 2.21 11.57 16.57
N VAL A 113 1.58 11.72 15.41
CA VAL A 113 0.13 11.46 15.27
C VAL A 113 -0.17 9.97 15.31
N LEU A 114 0.69 9.11 14.74
CA LEU A 114 0.54 7.66 14.81
C LEU A 114 0.74 7.14 16.22
N LYS A 115 1.73 7.68 16.95
CA LYS A 115 1.87 7.41 18.38
C LYS A 115 0.61 7.80 19.16
N SER A 116 -0.02 8.92 18.84
CA SER A 116 -1.27 9.32 19.47
C SER A 116 -2.41 8.33 19.22
N ALA A 117 -2.46 7.71 18.04
CA ALA A 117 -3.40 6.61 17.75
C ALA A 117 -3.12 5.38 18.62
N MET A 118 -1.83 4.97 18.72
CA MET A 118 -1.41 3.86 19.58
C MET A 118 -1.71 4.14 21.06
N ASP A 119 -1.43 5.35 21.55
CA ASP A 119 -1.73 5.77 22.93
C ASP A 119 -3.26 5.81 23.21
N ALA A 120 -4.08 6.01 22.19
CA ALA A 120 -5.55 5.91 22.27
C ALA A 120 -6.08 4.46 22.21
N GLY A 121 -5.19 3.47 22.07
CA GLY A 121 -5.52 2.05 21.97
C GLY A 121 -5.95 1.61 20.57
N ILE A 122 -5.68 2.40 19.54
CA ILE A 122 -5.97 2.07 18.13
C ILE A 122 -4.70 1.45 17.52
N PRO A 123 -4.69 0.15 17.19
CA PRO A 123 -3.57 -0.47 16.50
C PRO A 123 -3.34 0.16 15.11
N VAL A 124 -2.08 0.47 14.81
CA VAL A 124 -1.67 1.12 13.55
C VAL A 124 -0.93 0.12 12.67
N ILE A 125 -1.46 -0.17 11.49
CA ILE A 125 -0.84 -1.03 10.48
C ILE A 125 -0.30 -0.15 9.36
N LEU A 126 1.02 -0.06 9.24
CA LEU A 126 1.65 0.61 8.11
C LEU A 126 1.64 -0.31 6.89
N VAL A 127 1.36 0.24 5.71
CA VAL A 127 1.39 -0.51 4.44
C VAL A 127 2.27 0.21 3.41
N ASP A 128 2.99 -0.57 2.59
CA ASP A 128 3.88 -0.07 1.53
C ASP A 128 5.11 0.66 2.06
N ARG A 129 4.93 1.73 2.82
CA ARG A 129 5.99 2.62 3.31
C ARG A 129 6.04 2.62 4.84
N GLY A 130 7.23 2.72 5.38
CA GLY A 130 7.46 2.89 6.80
C GLY A 130 7.60 4.36 7.22
N ILE A 131 7.79 4.54 8.53
CA ILE A 131 8.12 5.83 9.16
C ILE A 131 9.39 5.70 9.99
N ASN A 132 9.96 6.83 10.38
CA ASN A 132 10.99 6.90 11.41
C ASN A 132 10.33 6.74 12.80
N GLY A 133 10.13 5.47 13.19
CA GLY A 133 9.44 5.10 14.43
C GLY A 133 9.75 3.66 14.82
N GLU A 134 9.25 3.22 15.97
CA GLU A 134 9.48 1.92 16.55
C GLU A 134 8.19 1.10 16.57
N ALA A 135 8.23 -0.13 16.03
CA ALA A 135 7.12 -1.07 16.09
C ALA A 135 6.78 -1.43 17.55
N GLY A 136 5.49 -1.51 17.86
CA GLY A 136 4.99 -1.70 19.24
C GLY A 136 4.94 -0.43 20.08
N VAL A 137 5.48 0.70 19.58
CA VAL A 137 5.48 2.01 20.25
C VAL A 137 4.74 3.06 19.41
N ASP A 138 5.18 3.28 18.17
CA ASP A 138 4.65 4.31 17.29
C ASP A 138 3.66 3.75 16.25
N TYR A 139 3.76 2.45 15.98
CA TYR A 139 2.85 1.68 15.14
C TYR A 139 2.91 0.19 15.55
N THR A 140 1.96 -0.62 15.13
CA THR A 140 1.89 -2.05 15.47
C THR A 140 2.81 -2.88 14.59
N THR A 141 2.69 -2.75 13.27
CA THR A 141 3.46 -3.50 12.28
C THR A 141 3.57 -2.74 10.97
N LEU A 142 4.61 -3.04 10.18
CA LEU A 142 4.76 -2.62 8.79
C LEU A 142 4.55 -3.82 7.87
N ASN A 143 3.56 -3.76 6.98
CA ASN A 143 3.34 -4.71 5.91
C ASN A 143 3.84 -4.10 4.59
N SER A 144 4.95 -4.60 4.06
CA SER A 144 5.62 -4.03 2.88
C SER A 144 6.42 -5.08 2.11
N ALA A 145 6.81 -4.74 0.88
CA ALA A 145 7.88 -5.43 0.17
C ALA A 145 9.24 -5.17 0.85
N ASP A 146 10.23 -5.98 0.53
CA ASP A 146 11.63 -5.72 0.89
C ASP A 146 12.25 -4.75 -0.12
N LEU A 147 12.07 -3.46 0.14
CA LEU A 147 12.47 -2.38 -0.77
C LEU A 147 13.99 -2.31 -1.01
N ILE A 148 14.79 -2.72 -0.01
CA ILE A 148 16.25 -2.84 -0.18
C ILE A 148 16.57 -3.97 -1.15
N TRP A 149 15.92 -5.13 -0.99
CA TRP A 149 16.09 -6.26 -1.90
C TRP A 149 15.68 -5.92 -3.35
N GLU A 150 14.62 -5.12 -3.53
CA GLU A 150 14.21 -4.66 -4.88
C GLU A 150 15.34 -3.89 -5.56
N GLY A 151 15.95 -2.93 -4.87
CA GLY A 151 17.09 -2.18 -5.40
C GLY A 151 18.32 -3.04 -5.68
N GLN A 152 18.68 -3.93 -4.75
CA GLN A 152 19.76 -4.90 -4.93
C GLN A 152 19.55 -5.79 -6.14
N THR A 153 18.32 -6.30 -6.31
CA THR A 153 17.94 -7.17 -7.43
C THR A 153 18.13 -6.47 -8.77
N CYS A 154 17.70 -5.20 -8.89
CA CYS A 154 17.94 -4.42 -10.11
C CYS A 154 19.44 -4.28 -10.41
N ALA A 155 20.27 -4.01 -9.40
CA ALA A 155 21.71 -3.88 -9.57
C ALA A 155 22.38 -5.19 -9.99
N GLN A 156 21.97 -6.30 -9.38
CA GLN A 156 22.49 -7.64 -9.71
C GLN A 156 22.11 -8.04 -11.14
N TYR A 157 20.85 -7.85 -11.53
CA TYR A 157 20.40 -8.15 -12.89
C TYR A 157 21.09 -7.25 -13.92
N MET A 158 21.30 -5.96 -13.61
CA MET A 158 22.08 -5.04 -14.44
C MET A 158 23.52 -5.54 -14.60
N LYS A 159 24.18 -6.03 -13.53
CA LYS A 159 25.52 -6.62 -13.59
C LYS A 159 25.58 -7.87 -14.47
N GLU A 160 24.55 -8.72 -14.40
CA GLU A 160 24.46 -9.91 -15.27
C GLU A 160 24.37 -9.51 -16.75
N GLN A 161 23.61 -8.46 -17.07
CA GLN A 161 23.41 -7.98 -18.45
C GLN A 161 24.66 -7.29 -19.03
N PHE A 162 25.35 -6.46 -18.25
CA PHE A 162 26.52 -5.70 -18.71
C PHE A 162 27.83 -6.45 -18.55
N GLY A 163 27.89 -7.51 -17.72
CA GLY A 163 29.12 -8.21 -17.43
C GLY A 163 30.21 -7.26 -16.92
N ASP A 164 31.32 -7.16 -17.64
CA ASP A 164 32.41 -6.25 -17.32
C ASP A 164 32.41 -4.97 -18.18
N GLU A 165 31.44 -4.81 -19.04
CA GLU A 165 31.29 -3.60 -19.85
C GLU A 165 30.87 -2.40 -18.99
N ARG A 166 31.28 -1.19 -19.40
CA ARG A 166 30.89 0.05 -18.71
C ARG A 166 29.36 0.18 -18.70
N CYS A 167 28.81 0.57 -17.56
CA CYS A 167 27.40 0.91 -17.40
C CYS A 167 27.25 2.22 -16.63
N ASN A 168 26.99 3.30 -17.33
CA ASN A 168 26.62 4.59 -16.77
C ASN A 168 25.10 4.65 -16.59
N VAL A 169 24.68 4.73 -15.36
CA VAL A 169 23.26 4.69 -14.97
C VAL A 169 22.76 6.10 -14.69
N VAL A 170 21.61 6.46 -15.23
CA VAL A 170 20.82 7.59 -14.71
C VAL A 170 19.72 7.05 -13.82
N GLU A 171 19.46 7.74 -12.73
CA GLU A 171 18.45 7.33 -11.74
C GLU A 171 17.26 8.26 -11.79
N LEU A 172 16.05 7.68 -11.84
CA LEU A 172 14.78 8.38 -11.69
C LEU A 172 14.15 7.99 -10.35
N THR A 173 14.27 8.88 -9.38
CA THR A 173 13.84 8.61 -8.01
C THR A 173 12.34 8.81 -7.81
N GLY A 174 11.80 8.19 -6.76
CA GLY A 174 10.42 8.43 -6.32
C GLY A 174 10.25 9.72 -5.53
N THR A 175 9.18 9.77 -4.73
CA THR A 175 8.88 10.89 -3.83
C THR A 175 10.00 11.07 -2.81
N PRO A 176 10.61 12.25 -2.68
CA PRO A 176 11.61 12.52 -1.67
C PRO A 176 11.10 12.27 -0.25
N GLY A 177 11.90 11.60 0.57
CA GLY A 177 11.55 11.27 1.96
C GLY A 177 10.71 9.99 2.14
N ALA A 178 10.15 9.42 1.08
CA ALA A 178 9.46 8.13 1.16
C ALA A 178 10.46 6.99 1.35
N THR A 179 10.16 6.03 2.24
CA THR A 179 11.04 4.86 2.46
C THR A 179 11.23 4.05 1.19
N SER A 180 10.22 3.94 0.32
CA SER A 180 10.35 3.30 -0.99
C SER A 180 11.42 3.96 -1.89
N THR A 181 11.60 5.27 -1.79
CA THR A 181 12.69 5.96 -2.49
C THR A 181 14.04 5.73 -1.81
N ILE A 182 14.09 5.86 -0.49
CA ILE A 182 15.33 5.75 0.30
C ILE A 182 15.90 4.33 0.22
N ASP A 183 15.07 3.32 0.43
CA ASP A 183 15.51 1.94 0.54
C ASP A 183 15.84 1.31 -0.82
N ARG A 184 15.09 1.62 -1.89
CA ARG A 184 15.43 1.22 -3.26
C ARG A 184 16.77 1.81 -3.70
N ASN A 185 16.99 3.11 -3.47
CA ASN A 185 18.29 3.75 -3.73
C ASN A 185 19.41 3.09 -2.91
N LYS A 186 19.18 2.86 -1.60
CA LYS A 186 20.15 2.23 -0.72
C LYS A 186 20.51 0.83 -1.23
N GLY A 187 19.53 -0.01 -1.51
CA GLY A 187 19.76 -1.37 -2.02
C GLY A 187 20.58 -1.35 -3.32
N PHE A 188 20.21 -0.50 -4.27
CA PHE A 188 20.92 -0.37 -5.54
C PHE A 188 22.34 0.14 -5.35
N THR A 189 22.54 1.22 -4.59
CA THR A 189 23.85 1.86 -4.41
C THR A 189 24.84 1.00 -3.61
N GLU A 190 24.36 0.30 -2.58
CA GLU A 190 25.18 -0.63 -1.79
C GLU A 190 25.62 -1.84 -2.65
N GLU A 191 24.74 -2.33 -3.54
CA GLU A 191 25.05 -3.45 -4.41
C GLU A 191 26.06 -3.06 -5.52
N ILE A 192 25.83 -1.95 -6.24
CA ILE A 192 26.75 -1.51 -7.29
C ILE A 192 28.13 -1.09 -6.75
N ALA A 193 28.26 -0.78 -5.46
CA ALA A 193 29.55 -0.51 -4.84
C ALA A 193 30.52 -1.70 -4.93
N ASN A 194 30.01 -2.91 -5.20
CA ASN A 194 30.80 -4.10 -5.43
C ASN A 194 31.28 -4.23 -6.90
N TYR A 195 30.88 -3.31 -7.81
CA TYR A 195 31.11 -3.40 -9.24
C TYR A 195 31.86 -2.16 -9.76
N ASP A 196 33.07 -2.34 -10.28
CA ASP A 196 33.89 -1.21 -10.76
C ASP A 196 33.33 -0.53 -12.01
N ASN A 197 32.49 -1.23 -12.77
CA ASN A 197 32.01 -0.84 -14.09
C ASN A 197 30.62 -0.20 -14.11
N ILE A 198 29.83 -0.26 -13.01
CA ILE A 198 28.48 0.31 -12.92
C ILE A 198 28.51 1.57 -12.05
N LYS A 199 28.02 2.69 -12.58
CA LYS A 199 28.04 3.99 -11.86
C LYS A 199 26.79 4.81 -12.12
N ILE A 200 26.18 5.34 -11.07
CA ILE A 200 25.17 6.40 -11.22
C ILE A 200 25.90 7.69 -11.58
N ILE A 201 25.61 8.22 -12.79
CA ILE A 201 26.21 9.48 -13.27
C ILE A 201 25.32 10.70 -13.00
N ALA A 202 24.01 10.47 -12.84
CA ALA A 202 23.06 11.52 -12.46
C ALA A 202 21.77 10.92 -11.88
N SER A 203 21.11 11.69 -10.99
CA SER A 203 19.79 11.36 -10.44
C SER A 203 18.84 12.53 -10.62
N GLN A 204 17.58 12.25 -10.98
CA GLN A 204 16.51 13.24 -11.01
C GLN A 204 15.24 12.67 -10.35
N VAL A 205 14.44 13.57 -9.75
CA VAL A 205 13.18 13.20 -9.12
C VAL A 205 12.10 13.02 -10.18
N GLY A 206 11.46 11.83 -10.17
CA GLY A 206 10.32 11.48 -11.02
C GLY A 206 9.00 11.36 -10.25
N ASN A 207 9.03 11.41 -8.90
CA ASN A 207 7.86 11.41 -8.01
C ASN A 207 6.90 10.24 -8.21
N PHE A 208 7.37 9.09 -8.74
CA PHE A 208 6.50 7.98 -9.13
C PHE A 208 5.41 8.40 -10.14
N ASN A 209 5.75 9.36 -11.02
CA ASN A 209 4.82 9.97 -11.98
C ASN A 209 5.41 9.96 -13.40
N ARG A 210 4.65 9.45 -14.37
CA ARG A 210 5.10 9.29 -15.77
C ARG A 210 5.50 10.60 -16.43
N ALA A 211 4.67 11.64 -16.29
CA ALA A 211 4.93 12.92 -16.94
C ALA A 211 6.15 13.65 -16.36
N GLU A 212 6.32 13.59 -15.03
CA GLU A 212 7.49 14.16 -14.36
C GLU A 212 8.75 13.38 -14.72
N SER A 213 8.69 12.06 -14.75
CA SER A 213 9.81 11.19 -15.13
C SER A 213 10.18 11.34 -16.61
N GLN A 214 9.20 11.49 -17.51
CA GLN A 214 9.46 11.81 -18.90
C GLN A 214 10.27 13.11 -19.01
N LYS A 215 9.82 14.17 -18.35
CA LYS A 215 10.53 15.45 -18.35
C LYS A 215 11.93 15.35 -17.73
N ALA A 216 12.06 14.60 -16.63
CA ALA A 216 13.35 14.36 -15.99
C ALA A 216 14.32 13.62 -16.93
N MET A 217 13.84 12.59 -17.63
CA MET A 217 14.64 11.83 -18.58
C MET A 217 15.01 12.65 -19.82
N GLU A 218 14.11 13.50 -20.34
CA GLU A 218 14.42 14.45 -21.41
C GLU A 218 15.60 15.37 -21.04
N ASN A 219 15.61 15.89 -19.80
CA ASN A 219 16.72 16.69 -19.30
C ASN A 219 18.03 15.88 -19.16
N LEU A 220 17.95 14.63 -18.71
CA LEU A 220 19.10 13.74 -18.58
C LEU A 220 19.69 13.41 -19.97
N ILE A 221 18.85 13.09 -20.95
CA ILE A 221 19.28 12.85 -22.34
C ILE A 221 19.94 14.11 -22.92
N GLN A 222 19.37 15.29 -22.69
CA GLN A 222 19.97 16.55 -23.15
C GLN A 222 21.35 16.81 -22.52
N ALA A 223 21.55 16.42 -21.25
CA ALA A 223 22.77 16.71 -20.52
C ALA A 223 23.89 15.68 -20.78
N TYR A 224 23.54 14.40 -20.92
CA TYR A 224 24.49 13.29 -20.94
C TYR A 224 24.51 12.53 -22.29
N GLY A 225 23.44 12.59 -23.07
CA GLY A 225 23.38 12.03 -24.42
C GLY A 225 23.76 10.55 -24.48
N ASP A 226 24.76 10.26 -25.29
CA ASP A 226 25.32 8.92 -25.53
C ASP A 226 26.21 8.38 -24.38
N GLU A 227 26.35 9.13 -23.28
CA GLU A 227 26.99 8.63 -22.08
C GLU A 227 26.07 7.73 -21.25
N ILE A 228 24.74 7.78 -21.47
CA ILE A 228 23.75 7.00 -20.72
C ILE A 228 23.67 5.58 -21.29
N ASP A 229 23.99 4.59 -20.48
CA ASP A 229 23.88 3.17 -20.85
C ASP A 229 22.59 2.55 -20.29
N ALA A 230 22.13 3.02 -19.11
CA ALA A 230 20.95 2.47 -18.43
C ALA A 230 20.17 3.48 -17.60
N VAL A 231 18.90 3.17 -17.34
CA VAL A 231 18.01 3.85 -16.41
C VAL A 231 17.69 2.92 -15.25
N PHE A 232 17.94 3.36 -14.02
CA PHE A 232 17.39 2.79 -12.81
C PHE A 232 16.18 3.64 -12.40
N ALA A 233 14.99 3.12 -12.63
CA ALA A 233 13.73 3.79 -12.32
C ALA A 233 13.13 3.21 -11.04
N HIS A 234 12.80 4.06 -10.06
CA HIS A 234 12.31 3.62 -8.77
C HIS A 234 10.90 3.01 -8.80
N ASN A 235 10.22 3.07 -9.94
CA ASN A 235 9.01 2.30 -10.21
C ASN A 235 8.69 2.26 -11.72
N ASP A 236 7.68 1.49 -12.10
CA ASP A 236 7.28 1.32 -13.50
C ASP A 236 6.71 2.61 -14.11
N ASP A 237 6.03 3.48 -13.35
CA ASP A 237 5.59 4.77 -13.88
C ASP A 237 6.77 5.68 -14.24
N ASN A 238 7.84 5.67 -13.42
CA ASN A 238 9.09 6.36 -13.77
C ASN A 238 9.72 5.74 -15.02
N ALA A 239 9.75 4.41 -15.13
CA ALA A 239 10.31 3.67 -16.26
C ALA A 239 9.56 3.95 -17.56
N ILE A 240 8.23 3.92 -17.54
CA ILE A 240 7.39 4.22 -18.72
C ILE A 240 7.56 5.68 -19.14
N GLY A 241 7.72 6.61 -18.17
CA GLY A 241 8.08 8.01 -18.47
C GLY A 241 9.43 8.11 -19.17
N ALA A 242 10.46 7.40 -18.68
CA ALA A 242 11.78 7.34 -19.32
C ALA A 242 11.72 6.75 -20.73
N LEU A 243 10.99 5.65 -20.90
CA LEU A 243 10.78 4.99 -22.19
C LEU A 243 10.20 5.96 -23.23
N GLN A 244 9.22 6.76 -22.83
CA GLN A 244 8.62 7.77 -23.73
C GLN A 244 9.62 8.85 -24.13
N ALA A 245 10.45 9.34 -23.20
CA ALA A 245 11.49 10.33 -23.46
C ALA A 245 12.58 9.78 -24.40
N ILE A 246 13.03 8.54 -24.21
CA ILE A 246 14.02 7.85 -25.03
C ILE A 246 13.50 7.74 -26.48
N LYS A 247 12.25 7.27 -26.67
CA LYS A 247 11.60 7.18 -27.99
C LYS A 247 11.45 8.56 -28.65
N ALA A 248 11.07 9.59 -27.87
CA ALA A 248 10.93 10.95 -28.38
C ALA A 248 12.26 11.57 -28.83
N ALA A 249 13.38 11.17 -28.21
CA ALA A 249 14.73 11.55 -28.63
C ALA A 249 15.23 10.81 -29.89
N GLY A 250 14.45 9.85 -30.42
CA GLY A 250 14.83 9.03 -31.58
C GLY A 250 15.77 7.88 -31.21
N LEU A 251 15.94 7.61 -29.92
CA LEU A 251 16.71 6.48 -29.37
C LEU A 251 15.79 5.27 -29.19
N LYS A 252 16.39 4.09 -29.07
CA LYS A 252 15.69 2.83 -28.90
C LYS A 252 15.84 2.34 -27.45
N PRO A 253 14.74 2.31 -26.65
CA PRO A 253 14.75 1.68 -25.35
C PRO A 253 15.11 0.19 -25.49
N GLY A 254 15.82 -0.36 -24.52
CA GLY A 254 16.30 -1.74 -24.53
C GLY A 254 17.53 -1.99 -25.42
N GLU A 255 17.72 -1.21 -26.51
CA GLU A 255 18.91 -1.30 -27.38
C GLU A 255 19.95 -0.22 -27.05
N ASP A 256 19.60 1.07 -27.16
CA ASP A 256 20.50 2.19 -26.93
C ASP A 256 20.62 2.52 -25.43
N ILE A 257 19.51 2.44 -24.69
CA ILE A 257 19.42 2.68 -23.25
C ILE A 257 18.54 1.60 -22.63
N LYS A 258 19.09 0.83 -21.71
CA LYS A 258 18.39 -0.24 -20.99
C LYS A 258 17.59 0.32 -19.81
N ILE A 259 16.43 -0.25 -19.50
CA ILE A 259 15.53 0.25 -18.45
C ILE A 259 15.23 -0.85 -17.43
N TYR A 260 15.43 -0.54 -16.15
CA TYR A 260 15.21 -1.42 -15.00
C TYR A 260 14.30 -0.72 -14.00
N SER A 261 13.28 -1.43 -13.50
CA SER A 261 12.27 -0.84 -12.61
C SER A 261 11.67 -1.81 -11.60
N MET A 262 10.67 -1.35 -10.89
CA MET A 262 9.86 -2.09 -9.91
C MET A 262 8.39 -1.77 -10.11
N ASP A 263 7.53 -2.60 -9.61
CA ASP A 263 6.10 -2.67 -9.35
C ASP A 263 5.42 -3.85 -10.02
N GLY A 264 5.77 -4.22 -11.26
CA GLY A 264 5.10 -5.28 -12.03
C GLY A 264 3.78 -4.82 -12.65
N GLN A 265 3.71 -3.57 -13.13
CA GLN A 265 2.55 -3.05 -13.85
C GLN A 265 2.40 -3.71 -15.22
N LYS A 266 1.17 -3.84 -15.69
CA LYS A 266 0.85 -4.51 -16.96
C LYS A 266 1.53 -3.89 -18.17
N ASP A 267 1.62 -2.58 -18.25
CA ASP A 267 2.30 -1.89 -19.36
C ASP A 267 3.84 -1.96 -19.26
N ALA A 268 4.42 -2.11 -18.06
CA ALA A 268 5.84 -2.42 -17.91
C ALA A 268 6.15 -3.86 -18.36
N LEU A 269 5.33 -4.84 -17.99
CA LEU A 269 5.46 -6.21 -18.49
C LEU A 269 5.33 -6.24 -20.01
N GLN A 270 4.39 -5.48 -20.60
CA GLN A 270 4.29 -5.37 -22.05
C GLN A 270 5.54 -4.76 -22.67
N ALA A 271 6.13 -3.73 -22.05
CA ALA A 271 7.38 -3.13 -22.51
C ALA A 271 8.57 -4.11 -22.45
N ILE A 272 8.58 -5.01 -21.45
CA ILE A 272 9.57 -6.09 -21.37
C ILE A 272 9.36 -7.10 -22.53
N ILE A 273 8.11 -7.50 -22.82
CA ILE A 273 7.77 -8.41 -23.93
C ILE A 273 8.17 -7.78 -25.28
N ASP A 274 7.97 -6.47 -25.43
CA ASP A 274 8.32 -5.74 -26.63
C ASP A 274 9.85 -5.51 -26.78
N GLY A 275 10.64 -5.78 -25.73
CA GLY A 275 12.08 -5.59 -25.69
C GLY A 275 12.51 -4.13 -25.39
N ASP A 276 11.60 -3.30 -24.94
CA ASP A 276 11.82 -1.90 -24.58
C ASP A 276 12.32 -1.73 -23.13
N MET A 277 12.14 -2.74 -22.26
CA MET A 277 12.59 -2.80 -20.86
C MET A 277 13.20 -4.16 -20.55
N GLU A 278 14.12 -4.20 -19.57
CA GLU A 278 14.85 -5.42 -19.19
C GLU A 278 14.19 -6.15 -18.02
N LEU A 279 13.69 -5.39 -17.03
CA LEU A 279 13.26 -5.91 -15.73
C LEU A 279 12.21 -5.02 -15.09
N SER A 280 11.22 -5.64 -14.45
CA SER A 280 10.44 -5.04 -13.37
C SER A 280 10.42 -6.00 -12.17
N VAL A 281 10.77 -5.51 -10.97
CA VAL A 281 10.69 -6.29 -9.73
C VAL A 281 9.32 -6.07 -9.10
N LEU A 282 8.59 -7.14 -8.78
CA LEU A 282 7.25 -7.02 -8.21
C LEU A 282 7.26 -6.27 -6.87
N CYS A 283 6.52 -5.18 -6.82
CA CYS A 283 6.04 -4.53 -5.60
C CYS A 283 4.50 -4.57 -5.62
N GLN A 284 3.93 -5.55 -4.90
CA GLN A 284 2.49 -5.85 -4.96
C GLN A 284 1.65 -4.71 -4.36
N PRO A 285 0.66 -4.13 -5.08
CA PRO A 285 -0.21 -3.10 -4.54
C PRO A 285 -1.39 -3.63 -3.72
N ARG A 286 -1.73 -4.92 -3.85
CA ARG A 286 -2.89 -5.52 -3.19
C ARG A 286 -2.54 -5.98 -1.78
N PHE A 287 -2.90 -5.18 -0.78
CA PHE A 287 -2.60 -5.40 0.63
C PHE A 287 -3.80 -5.91 1.43
N GLY A 288 -5.01 -5.89 0.86
CA GLY A 288 -6.24 -6.14 1.62
C GLY A 288 -6.25 -7.50 2.32
N ASP A 289 -5.86 -8.58 1.64
CA ASP A 289 -5.83 -9.92 2.24
C ASP A 289 -4.79 -10.04 3.36
N SER A 290 -3.60 -9.47 3.18
CA SER A 290 -2.54 -9.50 4.22
C SER A 290 -2.88 -8.63 5.41
N VAL A 291 -3.53 -7.48 5.20
CA VAL A 291 -4.03 -6.62 6.29
C VAL A 291 -5.14 -7.32 7.07
N LEU A 292 -6.09 -7.97 6.40
CA LEU A 292 -7.12 -8.76 7.09
C LEU A 292 -6.52 -9.90 7.92
N ALA A 293 -5.49 -10.58 7.41
CA ALA A 293 -4.77 -11.61 8.16
C ALA A 293 -4.07 -11.04 9.41
N ILE A 294 -3.51 -9.83 9.33
CA ILE A 294 -2.94 -9.13 10.49
C ILE A 294 -4.04 -8.79 11.51
N ILE A 295 -5.18 -8.28 11.06
CA ILE A 295 -6.33 -7.98 11.93
C ILE A 295 -6.83 -9.26 12.62
N ASP A 296 -6.99 -10.35 11.87
CA ASP A 296 -7.42 -11.64 12.43
C ASP A 296 -6.46 -12.15 13.54
N GLN A 297 -5.14 -11.98 13.39
CA GLN A 297 -4.15 -12.31 14.43
C GLN A 297 -4.30 -11.42 15.66
N LEU A 298 -4.48 -10.12 15.47
CA LEU A 298 -4.66 -9.15 16.57
C LEU A 298 -5.96 -9.43 17.34
N GLU A 299 -7.06 -9.74 16.65
CA GLU A 299 -8.35 -10.14 17.25
C GLU A 299 -8.23 -11.46 18.06
N ALA A 300 -7.37 -12.38 17.61
CA ALA A 300 -7.07 -13.61 18.33
C ALA A 300 -6.15 -13.40 19.56
N GLY A 301 -5.65 -12.16 19.76
CA GLY A 301 -4.68 -11.84 20.81
C GLY A 301 -3.28 -12.40 20.53
N GLU A 302 -2.97 -12.67 19.29
CA GLU A 302 -1.66 -13.17 18.85
C GLU A 302 -0.67 -12.00 18.63
N GLU A 303 0.62 -12.30 18.80
CA GLU A 303 1.68 -11.33 18.48
C GLU A 303 1.88 -11.26 16.97
N VAL A 304 1.92 -10.02 16.43
CA VAL A 304 2.23 -9.76 15.03
C VAL A 304 3.70 -9.32 14.93
N PRO A 305 4.49 -9.83 13.95
CA PRO A 305 5.88 -9.41 13.79
C PRO A 305 5.95 -7.91 13.42
N ALA A 306 7.02 -7.24 13.82
CA ALA A 306 7.26 -5.82 13.49
C ALA A 306 7.25 -5.53 11.99
N PHE A 307 7.59 -6.53 11.18
CA PHE A 307 7.60 -6.46 9.72
C PHE A 307 6.96 -7.70 9.10
N VAL A 308 5.88 -7.50 8.35
CA VAL A 308 5.22 -8.53 7.54
C VAL A 308 5.65 -8.33 6.09
N LYS A 309 6.51 -9.22 5.61
CA LYS A 309 7.10 -9.13 4.28
C LYS A 309 6.17 -9.67 3.21
N ASN A 310 5.93 -8.89 2.17
CA ASN A 310 5.32 -9.36 0.93
C ASN A 310 6.40 -10.00 0.04
N GLU A 311 6.04 -11.11 -0.64
CA GLU A 311 6.97 -11.78 -1.52
C GLU A 311 7.25 -10.95 -2.79
N GLY A 312 8.54 -10.92 -3.18
CA GLY A 312 8.99 -10.32 -4.43
C GLY A 312 9.07 -11.36 -5.55
N LYS A 313 9.00 -10.89 -6.80
CA LYS A 313 9.15 -11.68 -8.03
C LYS A 313 9.85 -10.83 -9.08
N LEU A 314 10.66 -11.43 -9.93
CA LEU A 314 11.27 -10.75 -11.06
C LEU A 314 10.43 -11.01 -12.32
N TYR A 315 10.15 -9.95 -13.06
CA TYR A 315 9.58 -10.01 -14.39
C TYR A 315 10.65 -9.64 -15.41
N THR A 316 11.01 -10.58 -16.24
CA THR A 316 11.98 -10.45 -17.33
C THR A 316 11.37 -11.01 -18.62
N ILE A 317 12.08 -10.92 -19.73
CA ILE A 317 11.65 -11.49 -21.01
C ILE A 317 11.32 -13.00 -20.91
N GLU A 318 11.87 -13.70 -19.91
CA GLU A 318 11.66 -15.13 -19.74
C GLU A 318 10.26 -15.48 -19.23
N ASN A 319 9.59 -14.55 -18.49
CA ASN A 319 8.31 -14.85 -17.81
C ASN A 319 7.25 -13.76 -17.92
N ALA A 320 7.56 -12.59 -18.48
CA ALA A 320 6.62 -11.47 -18.51
C ALA A 320 5.31 -11.81 -19.25
N GLU A 321 5.38 -12.58 -20.36
CA GLU A 321 4.19 -12.97 -21.12
C GLU A 321 3.26 -13.88 -20.30
N GLU A 322 3.81 -14.84 -19.56
CA GLU A 322 3.03 -15.75 -18.69
C GLU A 322 2.39 -15.03 -17.51
N CYS A 323 3.00 -13.94 -17.06
CA CYS A 323 2.57 -13.17 -15.89
C CYS A 323 1.68 -11.96 -16.22
N LEU A 324 1.46 -11.66 -17.50
CA LEU A 324 0.76 -10.46 -17.96
C LEU A 324 -0.69 -10.37 -17.44
N ASP A 325 -1.36 -11.50 -17.29
CA ASP A 325 -2.75 -11.54 -16.79
C ASP A 325 -2.84 -11.36 -15.26
N GLU A 326 -1.75 -11.59 -14.51
CA GLU A 326 -1.66 -11.37 -13.06
C GLU A 326 -1.32 -9.90 -12.73
N ALA A 327 -0.73 -9.18 -13.68
CA ALA A 327 -0.34 -7.79 -13.54
C ALA A 327 -1.57 -6.86 -13.42
N TYR A 328 -1.38 -5.67 -12.84
CA TYR A 328 -2.45 -4.70 -12.58
C TYR A 328 -2.38 -3.47 -13.52
#